data_d146a43ebbd86fb5c054d1b4b3e90622
#
_entry.id   d146a43ebbd86fb5c054d1b4b3e90622
#
_cell.length_a   1.000
_cell.length_b   1.000
_cell.length_c   1.000
_cell.angle_alpha   90.00
_cell.angle_beta   90.00
_cell.angle_gamma   90.00
#
_symmetry.space_group_name_H-M   'P 1'
#
loop_
_entity.id
_entity.type
_entity.pdbx_description
1 polymer ?
#
loop_
_entity_poly.entity_id
_entity_poly.type
_entity_poly.pdbx_seq_one_letter_code
_entity_poly.pdbx_strand_id
1 'polypeptide(L)'
;MLIRIHEILTGSSANGPGIRNVVWFQGCTLNCPGCFNPQTHDPEDGKLITSDDLCEQLLSPGAPCDGITVSGGEPFQQPEGLLALLKELRKRNAPPVLVFSGYTYAQLLGDPARRACLPFMDALICGPYDKNAPPAYDRFCSSANQELYILSGRLKKENFAGLPLSEVIIDGDGNAILSGIRLF
;
A
#
# COMPACT_ATOMS: atom_id res chain seq x y z
N MET A 1 -9.29 15.55 -6.23
CA MET A 1 -10.17 14.51 -5.61
C MET A 1 -9.80 14.40 -4.14
N LEU A 2 -10.76 14.30 -3.23
CA LEU A 2 -10.49 14.04 -1.81
C LEU A 2 -10.31 12.54 -1.56
N ILE A 3 -9.35 12.20 -0.71
CA ILE A 3 -9.00 10.84 -0.28
C ILE A 3 -8.96 10.85 1.24
N ARG A 4 -9.53 9.84 1.87
CA ARG A 4 -9.41 9.66 3.32
C ARG A 4 -8.25 8.71 3.60
N ILE A 5 -7.28 9.20 4.35
CA ILE A 5 -6.09 8.45 4.72
C ILE A 5 -5.93 8.39 6.24
N HIS A 6 -5.26 7.33 6.70
CA HIS A 6 -4.83 7.19 8.09
C HIS A 6 -3.53 7.98 8.32
N GLU A 7 -2.48 7.58 7.60
CA GLU A 7 -1.13 8.08 7.83
C GLU A 7 -0.27 8.04 6.56
N ILE A 8 0.84 8.79 6.57
CA ILE A 8 1.92 8.73 5.59
C ILE A 8 3.23 8.46 6.36
N LEU A 9 4.03 7.52 5.87
CA LEU A 9 5.36 7.24 6.35
C LEU A 9 6.36 7.37 5.21
N THR A 10 7.46 8.08 5.42
CA THR A 10 8.53 8.23 4.43
C THR A 10 9.75 7.38 4.82
N GLY A 11 10.44 6.84 3.82
CA GLY A 11 11.71 6.15 4.02
C GLY A 11 11.62 4.74 4.61
N SER A 12 10.48 4.04 4.44
CA SER A 12 10.29 2.67 4.92
C SER A 12 11.08 1.65 4.09
N SER A 13 11.74 0.71 4.76
CA SER A 13 12.42 -0.45 4.16
C SER A 13 11.61 -1.75 4.21
N ALA A 14 10.50 -1.79 4.95
CA ALA A 14 9.69 -2.99 5.21
C ALA A 14 8.29 -2.95 4.57
N ASN A 15 8.08 -2.07 3.58
CA ASN A 15 6.79 -1.94 2.88
C ASN A 15 6.89 -2.18 1.36
N GLY A 16 7.85 -2.99 0.93
CA GLY A 16 8.08 -3.38 -0.46
C GLY A 16 9.53 -3.19 -0.90
N PRO A 17 9.84 -3.40 -2.19
CA PRO A 17 11.21 -3.32 -2.71
C PRO A 17 11.82 -1.92 -2.62
N GLY A 18 13.03 -1.83 -2.07
CA GLY A 18 13.76 -0.57 -1.89
C GLY A 18 13.22 0.28 -0.73
N ILE A 19 13.63 1.54 -0.68
CA ILE A 19 13.11 2.53 0.29
C ILE A 19 11.82 3.12 -0.26
N ARG A 20 10.75 3.09 0.53
CA ARG A 20 9.42 3.45 0.05
C ARG A 20 8.78 4.55 0.89
N ASN A 21 8.06 5.43 0.22
CA ASN A 21 7.09 6.28 0.88
C ASN A 21 5.73 5.57 0.85
N VAL A 22 5.09 5.50 2.00
CA VAL A 22 3.89 4.68 2.22
C VAL A 22 2.72 5.58 2.59
N VAL A 23 1.56 5.30 2.04
CA VAL A 23 0.29 5.86 2.50
C VAL A 23 -0.66 4.74 2.91
N TRP A 24 -1.25 4.87 4.09
CA TRP A 24 -2.34 4.04 4.57
C TRP A 24 -3.67 4.75 4.33
N PHE A 25 -4.51 4.17 3.48
CA PHE A 25 -5.89 4.60 3.28
C PHE A 25 -6.72 4.31 4.53
N GLN A 26 -7.72 5.12 4.80
CA GLN A 26 -8.68 4.92 5.89
C GLN A 26 -9.98 4.33 5.34
N GLY A 27 -10.61 3.45 6.12
CA GLY A 27 -11.84 2.74 5.79
C GLY A 27 -11.58 1.33 5.24
N CYS A 28 -12.16 0.31 5.90
CA CYS A 28 -12.12 -1.07 5.44
C CYS A 28 -13.29 -1.86 6.02
N THR A 29 -14.12 -2.43 5.16
CA THR A 29 -15.25 -3.29 5.56
C THR A 29 -14.97 -4.79 5.44
N LEU A 30 -13.73 -5.17 5.08
CA LEU A 30 -13.36 -6.58 4.92
C LEU A 30 -13.23 -7.32 6.27
N ASN A 31 -12.90 -6.59 7.34
CA ASN A 31 -12.87 -7.09 8.72
C ASN A 31 -12.09 -8.40 8.89
N CYS A 32 -10.92 -8.52 8.25
CA CYS A 32 -10.10 -9.73 8.33
C CYS A 32 -9.71 -10.05 9.78
N PRO A 33 -9.97 -11.26 10.30
CA PRO A 33 -9.54 -11.64 11.64
C PRO A 33 -8.02 -11.52 11.82
N GLY A 34 -7.59 -10.74 12.83
CA GLY A 34 -6.16 -10.50 13.09
C GLY A 34 -5.51 -9.51 12.13
N CYS A 35 -6.28 -8.62 11.51
CA CYS A 35 -5.78 -7.54 10.67
C CYS A 35 -4.64 -6.78 11.36
N PHE A 36 -3.58 -6.44 10.62
CA PHE A 36 -2.44 -5.67 11.16
C PHE A 36 -2.75 -4.20 11.39
N ASN A 37 -3.75 -3.66 10.67
CA ASN A 37 -4.12 -2.25 10.71
C ASN A 37 -5.57 -2.04 11.14
N PRO A 38 -6.03 -2.56 12.31
CA PRO A 38 -7.44 -2.43 12.73
C PRO A 38 -7.86 -0.97 12.91
N GLN A 39 -6.92 -0.07 13.23
CA GLN A 39 -7.13 1.38 13.35
C GLN A 39 -7.56 2.03 12.03
N THR A 40 -7.36 1.37 10.90
CA THR A 40 -7.77 1.88 9.58
C THR A 40 -9.17 1.42 9.15
N HIS A 41 -9.92 0.71 10.00
CA HIS A 41 -11.21 0.14 9.60
C HIS A 41 -12.33 1.18 9.54
N ASP A 42 -12.41 2.09 10.52
CA ASP A 42 -13.48 3.08 10.58
C ASP A 42 -13.40 4.07 9.40
N PRO A 43 -14.41 4.11 8.50
CA PRO A 43 -14.38 5.00 7.35
C PRO A 43 -14.55 6.48 7.71
N GLU A 44 -14.99 6.81 8.92
CA GLU A 44 -15.16 8.21 9.38
C GLU A 44 -13.91 8.76 10.07
N ASP A 45 -12.98 7.90 10.45
CA ASP A 45 -11.72 8.27 11.10
C ASP A 45 -10.67 8.74 10.08
N GLY A 46 -9.46 9.05 10.54
CA GLY A 46 -8.36 9.55 9.72
C GLY A 46 -8.55 10.99 9.24
N LYS A 47 -7.88 11.37 8.17
CA LYS A 47 -7.89 12.73 7.62
C LYS A 47 -8.18 12.76 6.12
N LEU A 48 -8.85 13.83 5.68
CA LEU A 48 -9.06 14.10 4.26
C LEU A 48 -7.89 14.89 3.68
N ILE A 49 -7.43 14.46 2.52
CA ILE A 49 -6.36 15.12 1.76
C ILE A 49 -6.73 15.11 0.27
N THR A 50 -6.30 16.10 -0.49
CA THR A 50 -6.48 16.04 -1.95
C THR A 50 -5.47 15.08 -2.59
N SER A 51 -5.84 14.47 -3.72
CA SER A 51 -4.91 13.59 -4.47
C SER A 51 -3.63 14.32 -4.90
N ASP A 52 -3.69 15.63 -5.12
CA ASP A 52 -2.56 16.46 -5.52
C ASP A 52 -1.61 16.70 -4.34
N ASP A 53 -2.14 17.14 -3.18
CA ASP A 53 -1.36 17.34 -1.95
C ASP A 53 -0.75 16.03 -1.45
N LEU A 54 -1.51 14.93 -1.54
CA LEU A 54 -0.99 13.61 -1.16
C LEU A 54 0.16 13.18 -2.07
N CYS A 55 0.03 13.37 -3.37
CA CYS A 55 1.08 13.10 -4.34
C CYS A 55 2.33 13.95 -4.04
N GLU A 56 2.15 15.24 -3.72
CA GLU A 56 3.24 16.13 -3.34
C GLU A 56 3.97 15.63 -2.08
N GLN A 57 3.24 15.27 -1.03
CA GLN A 57 3.83 14.73 0.20
C GLN A 57 4.59 13.42 -0.04
N LEU A 58 4.03 12.51 -0.87
CA LEU A 58 4.68 11.25 -1.20
C LEU A 58 5.95 11.41 -2.05
N LEU A 59 6.07 12.52 -2.79
CA LEU A 59 7.22 12.83 -3.65
C LEU A 59 8.14 13.92 -3.06
N SER A 60 7.89 14.35 -1.82
CA SER A 60 8.68 15.42 -1.19
C SER A 60 10.17 15.09 -1.19
N PRO A 61 11.02 16.04 -1.61
CA PRO A 61 12.47 15.87 -1.58
C PRO A 61 12.97 15.83 -0.14
N GLY A 62 13.86 14.91 0.18
CA GLY A 62 14.51 14.86 1.50
C GLY A 62 14.92 13.48 1.98
N ALA A 63 14.33 12.42 1.42
CA ALA A 63 14.75 11.04 1.68
C ALA A 63 14.84 10.26 0.35
N PRO A 64 15.74 9.28 0.23
CA PRO A 64 15.71 8.34 -0.87
C PRO A 64 14.34 7.70 -0.98
N CYS A 65 13.78 7.62 -2.19
CA CYS A 65 12.50 6.99 -2.44
C CYS A 65 12.58 6.16 -3.72
N ASP A 66 12.70 4.84 -3.56
CA ASP A 66 12.75 3.89 -4.67
C ASP A 66 11.36 3.47 -5.14
N GLY A 67 10.32 3.80 -4.37
CA GLY A 67 8.94 3.46 -4.71
C GLY A 67 7.89 4.02 -3.75
N ILE A 68 6.65 4.00 -4.23
CA ILE A 68 5.47 4.36 -3.44
C ILE A 68 4.70 3.08 -3.09
N THR A 69 4.24 2.98 -1.85
CA THR A 69 3.35 1.90 -1.41
C THR A 69 2.00 2.48 -0.96
N VAL A 70 0.93 1.93 -1.48
CA VAL A 70 -0.44 2.23 -1.06
C VAL A 70 -0.99 1.02 -0.33
N SER A 71 -1.38 1.20 0.92
CA SER A 71 -1.88 0.17 1.83
C SER A 71 -2.97 0.77 2.74
N GLY A 72 -3.17 0.21 3.93
CA GLY A 72 -4.01 0.79 4.98
C GLY A 72 -5.20 -0.05 5.32
N GLY A 73 -6.40 0.54 5.25
CA GLY A 73 -7.66 -0.15 5.19
C GLY A 73 -7.80 -0.88 3.86
N GLU A 74 -8.75 -0.50 3.03
CA GLU A 74 -8.87 -1.07 1.69
C GLU A 74 -8.86 0.06 0.64
N PRO A 75 -7.74 0.28 -0.08
CA PRO A 75 -7.62 1.38 -1.04
C PRO A 75 -8.69 1.34 -2.15
N PHE A 76 -9.11 0.14 -2.55
CA PHE A 76 -10.15 -0.04 -3.57
C PHE A 76 -11.59 0.15 -3.04
N GLN A 77 -11.78 0.55 -1.80
CA GLN A 77 -13.06 1.09 -1.30
C GLN A 77 -13.18 2.61 -1.52
N GLN A 78 -12.08 3.25 -1.96
CA GLN A 78 -12.06 4.62 -2.46
C GLN A 78 -11.51 4.64 -3.91
N PRO A 79 -12.11 3.92 -4.87
CA PRO A 79 -11.48 3.67 -6.17
C PRO A 79 -11.26 4.95 -6.99
N GLU A 80 -12.15 5.94 -6.90
CA GLU A 80 -11.98 7.23 -7.58
C GLU A 80 -10.82 8.03 -7.00
N GLY A 81 -10.66 8.02 -5.68
CA GLY A 81 -9.55 8.64 -4.97
C GLY A 81 -8.22 7.96 -5.30
N LEU A 82 -8.20 6.62 -5.25
CA LEU A 82 -7.05 5.83 -5.62
C LEU A 82 -6.63 6.09 -7.07
N LEU A 83 -7.58 6.08 -8.01
CA LEU A 83 -7.31 6.36 -9.42
C LEU A 83 -6.74 7.77 -9.63
N ALA A 84 -7.28 8.76 -8.92
CA ALA A 84 -6.80 10.14 -9.01
C ALA A 84 -5.34 10.23 -8.52
N LEU A 85 -5.01 9.65 -7.36
CA LEU A 85 -3.64 9.59 -6.84
C LEU A 85 -2.69 8.91 -7.83
N LEU A 86 -3.06 7.72 -8.32
CA LEU A 86 -2.23 6.95 -9.24
C LEU A 86 -1.95 7.71 -10.55
N LYS A 87 -2.93 8.44 -11.07
CA LYS A 87 -2.76 9.31 -12.24
C LYS A 87 -1.80 10.48 -11.97
N GLU A 88 -1.93 11.15 -10.81
CA GLU A 88 -1.01 12.23 -10.44
C GLU A 88 0.43 11.71 -10.26
N LEU A 89 0.61 10.54 -9.62
CA LEU A 89 1.91 9.89 -9.50
C LEU A 89 2.53 9.60 -10.89
N ARG A 90 1.74 9.05 -11.82
CA ARG A 90 2.21 8.80 -13.20
C ARG A 90 2.59 10.08 -13.95
N LYS A 91 1.76 11.13 -13.83
CA LYS A 91 1.99 12.44 -14.46
C LYS A 91 3.29 13.10 -13.97
N ARG A 92 3.64 12.90 -12.71
CA ARG A 92 4.88 13.41 -12.09
C ARG A 92 6.08 12.48 -12.23
N ASN A 93 5.99 11.41 -13.03
CA ASN A 93 7.05 10.41 -13.21
C ASN A 93 7.53 9.79 -11.89
N ALA A 94 6.60 9.53 -10.97
CA ALA A 94 6.88 8.93 -9.68
C ALA A 94 7.61 7.59 -9.80
N PRO A 95 8.38 7.17 -8.79
CA PRO A 95 8.93 5.82 -8.68
C PRO A 95 7.84 4.73 -8.75
N PRO A 96 8.21 3.44 -8.93
CA PRO A 96 7.25 2.35 -9.05
C PRO A 96 6.26 2.28 -7.89
N VAL A 97 4.97 2.06 -8.21
CA VAL A 97 3.87 2.00 -7.26
C VAL A 97 3.47 0.55 -6.99
N LEU A 98 3.50 0.15 -5.71
CA LEU A 98 2.94 -1.09 -5.16
C LEU A 98 1.63 -0.76 -4.46
N VAL A 99 0.58 -1.55 -4.71
CA VAL A 99 -0.71 -1.43 -4.00
C VAL A 99 -1.03 -2.75 -3.31
N PHE A 100 -1.52 -2.68 -2.07
CA PHE A 100 -2.09 -3.81 -1.35
C PHE A 100 -3.61 -3.77 -1.40
N SER A 101 -4.25 -4.95 -1.48
CA SER A 101 -5.70 -5.09 -1.43
C SER A 101 -6.11 -6.40 -0.76
N GLY A 102 -7.17 -6.36 0.01
CA GLY A 102 -7.84 -7.56 0.52
C GLY A 102 -8.81 -8.20 -0.48
N TYR A 103 -9.12 -7.55 -1.59
CA TYR A 103 -9.89 -8.15 -2.68
C TYR A 103 -9.03 -9.12 -3.48
N THR A 104 -9.65 -10.14 -4.07
CA THR A 104 -8.99 -11.00 -5.07
C THR A 104 -8.84 -10.26 -6.40
N TYR A 105 -7.89 -10.67 -7.22
CA TYR A 105 -7.70 -10.08 -8.56
C TYR A 105 -8.96 -10.16 -9.43
N ALA A 106 -9.71 -11.26 -9.33
CA ALA A 106 -10.98 -11.43 -10.04
C ALA A 106 -12.04 -10.40 -9.60
N GLN A 107 -12.13 -10.10 -8.30
CA GLN A 107 -13.03 -9.07 -7.77
C GLN A 107 -12.63 -7.66 -8.25
N LEU A 108 -11.33 -7.37 -8.34
CA LEU A 108 -10.85 -6.10 -8.87
C LEU A 108 -11.15 -5.95 -10.37
N LEU A 109 -11.00 -7.02 -11.15
CA LEU A 109 -11.33 -7.02 -12.59
C LEU A 109 -12.84 -6.91 -12.84
N GLY A 110 -13.66 -7.49 -11.96
CA GLY A 110 -15.12 -7.50 -12.08
C GLY A 110 -15.80 -6.15 -11.82
N ASP A 111 -15.12 -5.24 -11.12
CA ASP A 111 -15.62 -3.89 -10.82
C ASP A 111 -14.97 -2.85 -11.74
N PRO A 112 -15.75 -2.13 -12.57
CA PRO A 112 -15.19 -1.17 -13.53
C PRO A 112 -14.35 -0.05 -12.88
N ALA A 113 -14.76 0.47 -11.70
CA ALA A 113 -14.05 1.54 -11.01
C ALA A 113 -12.70 1.05 -10.46
N ARG A 114 -12.68 -0.14 -9.85
CA ARG A 114 -11.46 -0.78 -9.33
C ARG A 114 -10.52 -1.17 -10.47
N ARG A 115 -11.05 -1.79 -11.51
CA ARG A 115 -10.28 -2.19 -12.70
C ARG A 115 -9.58 -1.01 -13.36
N ALA A 116 -10.19 0.18 -13.37
CA ALA A 116 -9.60 1.39 -13.93
C ALA A 116 -8.30 1.82 -13.25
N CYS A 117 -8.04 1.39 -12.01
CA CYS A 117 -6.81 1.69 -11.27
C CYS A 117 -5.61 0.85 -11.75
N LEU A 118 -5.85 -0.40 -12.17
CA LEU A 118 -4.80 -1.38 -12.45
C LEU A 118 -3.72 -0.91 -13.44
N PRO A 119 -4.04 -0.21 -14.56
CA PRO A 119 -3.02 0.24 -15.51
C PRO A 119 -2.03 1.29 -14.97
N PHE A 120 -2.32 1.88 -13.82
CA PHE A 120 -1.52 2.96 -13.25
C PHE A 120 -0.60 2.51 -12.10
N MET A 121 -0.63 1.24 -11.70
CA MET A 121 0.27 0.66 -10.70
C MET A 121 1.29 -0.29 -11.34
N ASP A 122 2.39 -0.57 -10.64
CA ASP A 122 3.48 -1.40 -11.14
C ASP A 122 3.46 -2.81 -10.57
N ALA A 123 2.97 -2.95 -9.33
CA ALA A 123 2.73 -4.22 -8.69
C ALA A 123 1.48 -4.14 -7.80
N LEU A 124 0.84 -5.29 -7.62
CA LEU A 124 -0.32 -5.46 -6.77
C LEU A 124 -0.12 -6.73 -5.94
N ILE A 125 -0.28 -6.62 -4.62
CA ILE A 125 -0.44 -7.77 -3.73
C ILE A 125 -1.90 -7.79 -3.32
N CYS A 126 -2.63 -8.86 -3.65
CA CYS A 126 -4.06 -8.92 -3.43
C CYS A 126 -4.54 -10.29 -2.94
N GLY A 127 -5.71 -10.29 -2.30
CA GLY A 127 -6.33 -11.43 -1.65
C GLY A 127 -6.59 -11.18 -0.17
N PRO A 128 -7.62 -11.79 0.42
CA PRO A 128 -7.97 -11.60 1.81
C PRO A 128 -6.84 -12.09 2.72
N TYR A 129 -6.53 -11.31 3.76
CA TYR A 129 -5.58 -11.76 4.78
C TYR A 129 -6.17 -12.93 5.59
N ASP A 130 -5.39 -13.99 5.74
CA ASP A 130 -5.70 -15.14 6.60
C ASP A 130 -4.60 -15.33 7.64
N LYS A 131 -4.92 -15.05 8.91
CA LYS A 131 -3.99 -15.20 10.03
C LYS A 131 -3.48 -16.63 10.25
N ASN A 132 -4.20 -17.64 9.74
CA ASN A 132 -3.84 -19.04 9.89
C ASN A 132 -2.93 -19.52 8.74
N ALA A 133 -2.83 -18.77 7.64
CA ALA A 133 -1.93 -19.09 6.56
C ALA A 133 -0.53 -18.52 6.84
N PRO A 134 0.56 -19.27 6.60
CA PRO A 134 1.92 -18.76 6.79
C PRO A 134 2.19 -17.59 5.82
N PRO A 135 3.11 -16.69 6.16
CA PRO A 135 3.59 -15.69 5.21
C PRO A 135 4.27 -16.32 4.00
N ALA A 136 4.17 -15.66 2.84
CA ALA A 136 4.89 -16.07 1.63
C ALA A 136 6.07 -15.11 1.40
N TYR A 137 7.24 -15.50 1.91
CA TYR A 137 8.46 -14.68 1.91
C TYR A 137 9.07 -14.47 0.51
N ASP A 138 8.77 -15.37 -0.42
CA ASP A 138 9.25 -15.34 -1.80
C ASP A 138 8.56 -14.24 -2.64
N ARG A 139 7.41 -13.76 -2.18
CA ARG A 139 6.60 -12.76 -2.88
C ARG A 139 6.05 -11.65 -1.99
N PHE A 140 6.61 -11.49 -0.81
CA PHE A 140 6.28 -10.43 0.13
C PHE A 140 4.78 -10.36 0.50
N CYS A 141 4.14 -11.50 0.71
CA CYS A 141 2.75 -11.58 1.14
C CYS A 141 2.65 -11.92 2.63
N SER A 142 1.76 -11.25 3.35
CA SER A 142 1.51 -11.47 4.78
C SER A 142 0.80 -12.79 5.07
N SER A 143 0.14 -13.39 4.08
CA SER A 143 -0.43 -14.74 4.13
C SER A 143 -0.33 -15.44 2.77
N ALA A 144 -0.14 -16.77 2.77
CA ALA A 144 0.19 -17.55 1.57
C ALA A 144 -0.93 -17.61 0.51
N ASN A 145 -2.15 -17.27 0.88
CA ASN A 145 -3.29 -17.17 -0.03
C ASN A 145 -3.36 -15.84 -0.79
N GLN A 146 -2.50 -14.86 -0.45
CA GLN A 146 -2.35 -13.64 -1.22
C GLN A 146 -1.44 -13.87 -2.43
N GLU A 147 -1.64 -13.10 -3.48
CA GLU A 147 -0.91 -13.23 -4.74
C GLU A 147 -0.25 -11.91 -5.13
N LEU A 148 0.97 -12.02 -5.67
CA LEU A 148 1.73 -10.92 -6.25
C LEU A 148 1.55 -10.88 -7.76
N TYR A 149 1.02 -9.78 -8.27
CA TYR A 149 0.92 -9.47 -9.70
C TYR A 149 1.90 -8.36 -10.08
N ILE A 150 2.76 -8.62 -11.05
CA ILE A 150 3.59 -7.60 -11.70
C ILE A 150 2.81 -7.05 -12.89
N LEU A 151 2.51 -5.76 -12.86
CA LEU A 151 1.61 -5.11 -13.83
C LEU A 151 2.37 -4.23 -14.84
N SER A 152 3.67 -3.97 -14.60
CA SER A 152 4.52 -3.20 -15.52
C SER A 152 5.94 -3.78 -15.56
N GLY A 153 6.76 -3.29 -16.52
CA GLY A 153 8.19 -3.66 -16.59
C GLY A 153 9.10 -2.95 -15.57
N ARG A 154 8.57 -2.11 -14.69
CA ARG A 154 9.36 -1.31 -13.73
C ARG A 154 9.73 -2.10 -12.45
N LEU A 155 9.02 -3.18 -12.17
CA LEU A 155 9.29 -4.13 -11.09
C LEU A 155 9.32 -5.55 -11.66
N LYS A 156 10.01 -6.46 -10.94
CA LYS A 156 10.10 -7.89 -11.25
C LYS A 156 9.77 -8.70 -10.00
N LYS A 157 9.38 -9.96 -10.15
CA LYS A 157 9.06 -10.85 -9.01
C LYS A 157 10.24 -11.00 -8.05
N GLU A 158 11.45 -11.07 -8.59
CA GLU A 158 12.69 -11.23 -7.83
C GLU A 158 12.95 -10.06 -6.87
N ASN A 159 12.41 -8.87 -7.16
CA ASN A 159 12.52 -7.72 -6.26
C ASN A 159 11.78 -7.92 -4.93
N PHE A 160 10.82 -8.85 -4.85
CA PHE A 160 9.98 -9.09 -3.67
C PHE A 160 10.49 -10.21 -2.75
N ALA A 161 11.54 -10.92 -3.15
CA ALA A 161 12.14 -11.99 -2.34
C ALA A 161 13.15 -11.44 -1.31
N GLY A 162 13.10 -11.98 -0.09
CA GLY A 162 14.09 -11.66 0.95
C GLY A 162 14.00 -10.24 1.54
N LEU A 163 12.86 -9.56 1.35
CA LEU A 163 12.64 -8.24 1.91
C LEU A 163 12.46 -8.28 3.43
N PRO A 164 12.83 -7.21 4.16
CA PRO A 164 12.44 -7.04 5.55
C PRO A 164 10.92 -7.08 5.71
N LEU A 165 10.43 -7.82 6.69
CA LEU A 165 8.99 -7.96 6.91
C LEU A 165 8.45 -6.97 7.93
N SER A 166 9.32 -6.42 8.75
CA SER A 166 9.02 -5.40 9.76
C SER A 166 10.24 -4.53 10.00
N GLU A 167 9.99 -3.33 10.48
CA GLU A 167 11.01 -2.36 10.91
C GLU A 167 10.51 -1.58 12.10
N VAL A 168 11.43 -1.05 12.88
CA VAL A 168 11.18 -0.06 13.92
C VAL A 168 11.90 1.21 13.52
N ILE A 169 11.16 2.29 13.33
CA ILE A 169 11.69 3.60 13.02
C ILE A 169 11.61 4.43 14.29
N ILE A 170 12.72 5.04 14.70
CA ILE A 170 12.73 6.01 15.80
C ILE A 170 12.73 7.39 15.19
N ASP A 171 11.68 8.18 15.48
CA ASP A 171 11.60 9.57 15.01
C ASP A 171 12.51 10.52 15.80
N GLY A 172 12.57 11.78 15.36
CA GLY A 172 13.41 12.82 16.02
C GLY A 172 13.01 13.14 17.45
N ASP A 173 11.81 12.79 17.86
CA ASP A 173 11.27 13.00 19.22
C ASP A 173 11.43 11.75 20.10
N GLY A 174 11.99 10.67 19.55
CA GLY A 174 12.23 9.40 20.27
C GLY A 174 11.03 8.45 20.27
N ASN A 175 9.97 8.70 19.50
CA ASN A 175 8.85 7.78 19.38
C ASN A 175 9.21 6.63 18.44
N ALA A 176 8.76 5.41 18.78
CA ALA A 176 8.94 4.23 17.96
C ALA A 176 7.73 3.99 17.04
N ILE A 177 7.96 3.97 15.74
CA ILE A 177 6.98 3.60 14.73
C ILE A 177 7.29 2.17 14.28
N LEU A 178 6.34 1.27 14.46
CA LEU A 178 6.43 -0.10 13.97
C LEU A 178 5.73 -0.21 12.62
N SER A 179 6.43 -0.69 11.60
CA SER A 179 5.90 -0.79 10.24
C SER A 179 6.28 -2.11 9.57
N GLY A 180 5.56 -2.51 8.53
CA GLY A 180 5.79 -3.71 7.75
C GLY A 180 4.55 -4.56 7.54
N ILE A 181 4.75 -5.72 6.90
CA ILE A 181 3.69 -6.70 6.59
C ILE A 181 3.57 -7.82 7.63
N ARG A 182 4.41 -7.82 8.65
CA ARG A 182 4.35 -8.75 9.78
C ARG A 182 4.78 -8.01 11.04
N LEU A 183 3.83 -7.75 11.91
CA LEU A 183 4.11 -7.26 13.25
C LEU A 183 4.20 -8.48 14.19
N PHE A 184 5.10 -8.45 15.14
CA PHE A 184 5.53 -9.55 16.02
C PHE A 184 4.41 -10.32 16.68
#